data_54fc4e332232aee2b713cedb51a2348f
#
_entry.id   54fc4e332232aee2b713cedb51a2348f
#
_cell.length_a   1.000
_cell.length_b   1.000
_cell.length_c   1.000
_cell.angle_alpha   90.00
_cell.angle_beta   90.00
_cell.angle_gamma   90.00
#
_symmetry.space_group_name_H-M   'P 1'
#
loop_
_entity.id
_entity.type
_entity.pdbx_description
1 polymer ?
#
loop_
_entity_poly.entity_id
_entity_poly.type
_entity_poly.pdbx_seq_one_letter_code
_entity_poly.pdbx_strand_id
1 'polypeptide(L)'
;LYYVQKRAYRKGTNAMSRNDENNYTLRPLTIDDAEEYNALLRYAFQVTEQELAETGWKDDEITQSKFPVLQRADVLGCFNGNDLIAQFAVYPLDMNIYGVKYSVGFVTSVCTYPEYTGHGIMKRLMIQSLIRMRDAHKSFALLYPYSIPLYRGLGWEIISNKMTYTIKDTQIPRKLNEPGYVRRDS
;
A
#
# COMPACT_ATOMS: atom_id res chain seq x y z
N LEU A 1 -3.10 12.92 2.15
CA LEU A 1 -2.26 12.83 3.36
C LEU A 1 -1.23 11.73 3.15
N TYR A 2 0.05 12.02 3.44
CA TYR A 2 1.11 11.02 3.39
C TYR A 2 1.70 10.88 4.80
N TYR A 3 2.02 9.65 5.18
CA TYR A 3 2.61 9.34 6.47
C TYR A 3 4.03 8.84 6.30
N VAL A 4 4.91 9.27 7.20
CA VAL A 4 6.30 8.79 7.30
C VAL A 4 6.49 8.11 8.64
N GLN A 5 7.14 6.97 8.64
CA GLN A 5 7.67 6.37 9.86
C GLN A 5 9.15 6.76 10.03
N LYS A 6 9.43 7.53 11.08
CA LYS A 6 10.77 8.07 11.37
C LYS A 6 11.64 7.16 12.25
N ARG A 7 11.09 6.15 12.91
CA ARG A 7 11.85 5.30 13.83
C ARG A 7 12.13 3.94 13.20
N ALA A 8 13.40 3.67 12.92
CA ALA A 8 13.86 2.30 12.82
C ALA A 8 13.43 1.54 14.10
N TYR A 9 12.70 0.45 13.93
CA TYR A 9 12.33 -0.42 15.02
C TYR A 9 13.63 -0.90 15.69
N ARG A 10 13.93 -0.45 16.92
CA ARG A 10 15.13 -0.90 17.64
C ARG A 10 15.02 -2.40 17.86
N LYS A 11 16.08 -3.15 17.51
CA LYS A 11 16.27 -4.53 17.98
C LYS A 11 16.08 -4.52 19.51
N GLY A 12 15.04 -5.13 20.03
CA GLY A 12 14.92 -5.30 21.48
C GLY A 12 13.53 -5.30 22.09
N THR A 13 12.47 -5.23 21.32
CA THR A 13 11.15 -5.56 21.86
C THR A 13 10.64 -6.83 21.20
N ASN A 14 10.97 -7.98 21.79
CA ASN A 14 10.14 -9.17 21.72
C ASN A 14 8.80 -8.85 22.41
N ALA A 15 8.01 -7.98 21.81
CA ALA A 15 6.60 -7.83 22.11
C ALA A 15 5.85 -8.84 21.24
N MET A 16 6.20 -10.11 21.33
CA MET A 16 5.29 -11.19 21.04
C MET A 16 4.21 -11.12 22.14
N SER A 17 3.07 -10.55 21.75
CA SER A 17 1.87 -10.63 22.59
C SER A 17 1.59 -12.10 22.87
N ARG A 18 1.44 -12.43 24.16
CA ARG A 18 0.95 -13.71 24.66
C ARG A 18 -0.45 -13.92 24.09
N ASN A 19 -0.59 -14.68 23.03
CA ASN A 19 -1.79 -15.37 22.49
C ASN A 19 -1.59 -15.74 21.00
N ASP A 20 -0.37 -16.11 20.59
CA ASP A 20 -0.16 -16.71 19.26
C ASP A 20 -0.43 -18.23 19.31
N GLU A 21 -1.66 -18.63 19.71
CA GLU A 21 -2.14 -20.00 19.50
C GLU A 21 -2.57 -20.25 18.05
N ASN A 22 -2.72 -19.21 17.25
CA ASN A 22 -3.03 -19.33 15.83
C ASN A 22 -1.74 -19.45 15.01
N ASN A 23 -1.53 -20.61 14.44
CA ASN A 23 -0.34 -20.95 13.64
C ASN A 23 -0.33 -20.27 12.26
N TYR A 24 -0.45 -18.91 12.23
CA TYR A 24 -0.43 -18.13 11.01
C TYR A 24 0.98 -18.03 10.43
N THR A 25 1.11 -18.36 9.14
CA THR A 25 2.38 -18.29 8.40
C THR A 25 2.49 -17.00 7.61
N LEU A 26 3.65 -16.34 7.67
CA LEU A 26 3.98 -15.20 6.82
C LEU A 26 4.94 -15.63 5.71
N ARG A 27 4.61 -15.31 4.45
CA ARG A 27 5.51 -15.51 3.32
C ARG A 27 5.37 -14.40 2.28
N PRO A 28 6.39 -14.19 1.43
CA PRO A 28 6.25 -13.36 0.24
C PRO A 28 5.18 -13.93 -0.69
N LEU A 29 4.45 -13.02 -1.34
CA LEU A 29 3.54 -13.35 -2.44
C LEU A 29 4.25 -13.21 -3.78
N THR A 30 3.86 -14.06 -4.72
CA THR A 30 4.35 -14.08 -6.10
C THR A 30 3.19 -13.91 -7.08
N ILE A 31 3.47 -13.92 -8.38
CA ILE A 31 2.41 -13.90 -9.40
C ILE A 31 1.49 -15.11 -9.33
N ASP A 32 1.94 -16.21 -8.75
CA ASP A 32 1.11 -17.42 -8.57
C ASP A 32 0.00 -17.19 -7.53
N ASP A 33 0.16 -16.20 -6.66
CA ASP A 33 -0.83 -15.80 -5.66
C ASP A 33 -1.76 -14.66 -6.16
N ALA A 34 -1.76 -14.35 -7.45
CA ALA A 34 -2.43 -13.15 -7.97
C ALA A 34 -3.95 -13.19 -7.82
N GLU A 35 -4.54 -14.38 -7.88
CA GLU A 35 -5.98 -14.58 -7.74
C GLU A 35 -6.41 -14.25 -6.30
N GLU A 36 -5.79 -14.88 -5.30
CA GLU A 36 -6.10 -14.67 -3.88
C GLU A 36 -5.76 -13.23 -3.45
N TYR A 37 -4.63 -12.70 -3.95
CA TYR A 37 -4.24 -11.32 -3.73
C TYR A 37 -5.31 -10.35 -4.23
N ASN A 38 -5.82 -10.55 -5.44
CA ASN A 38 -6.86 -9.72 -6.03
C ASN A 38 -8.20 -9.89 -5.33
N ALA A 39 -8.58 -11.13 -4.98
CA ALA A 39 -9.82 -11.42 -4.25
C ALA A 39 -9.88 -10.67 -2.91
N LEU A 40 -8.79 -10.71 -2.13
CA LEU A 40 -8.71 -9.99 -0.87
C LEU A 40 -8.76 -8.47 -1.05
N LEU A 41 -8.12 -7.92 -2.09
CA LEU A 41 -8.22 -6.49 -2.43
C LEU A 41 -9.66 -6.09 -2.77
N ARG A 42 -10.31 -6.83 -3.66
CA ARG A 42 -11.70 -6.56 -4.08
C ARG A 42 -12.63 -6.56 -2.88
N TYR A 43 -12.48 -7.55 -2.01
CA TYR A 43 -13.26 -7.65 -0.80
C TYR A 43 -13.02 -6.44 0.14
N ALA A 44 -11.77 -6.13 0.44
CA ALA A 44 -11.42 -5.09 1.40
C ALA A 44 -11.80 -3.67 0.93
N PHE A 45 -11.73 -3.42 -0.38
CA PHE A 45 -12.10 -2.14 -0.99
C PHE A 45 -13.54 -2.11 -1.51
N GLN A 46 -14.33 -3.17 -1.24
CA GLN A 46 -15.74 -3.30 -1.60
C GLN A 46 -16.00 -3.07 -3.09
N VAL A 47 -15.09 -3.56 -3.94
CA VAL A 47 -15.24 -3.47 -5.40
C VAL A 47 -16.35 -4.41 -5.84
N THR A 48 -17.42 -3.85 -6.40
CA THR A 48 -18.60 -4.58 -6.82
C THR A 48 -18.42 -5.21 -8.21
N GLU A 49 -19.18 -6.27 -8.51
CA GLU A 49 -19.24 -6.87 -9.85
C GLU A 49 -19.70 -5.86 -10.91
N GLN A 50 -20.60 -4.93 -10.52
CA GLN A 50 -21.06 -3.88 -11.43
C GLN A 50 -19.91 -2.92 -11.81
N GLU A 51 -19.12 -2.47 -10.83
CA GLU A 51 -17.95 -1.61 -11.11
C GLU A 51 -16.92 -2.33 -11.99
N LEU A 52 -16.72 -3.63 -11.78
CA LEU A 52 -15.84 -4.41 -12.65
C LEU A 52 -16.40 -4.54 -14.06
N ALA A 53 -17.69 -4.83 -14.20
CA ALA A 53 -18.35 -4.91 -15.51
C ALA A 53 -18.26 -3.58 -16.28
N GLU A 54 -18.34 -2.44 -15.60
CA GLU A 54 -18.20 -1.10 -16.18
C GLU A 54 -16.78 -0.84 -16.74
N THR A 55 -15.76 -1.55 -16.24
CA THR A 55 -14.40 -1.45 -16.81
C THR A 55 -14.29 -2.11 -18.19
N GLY A 56 -15.17 -3.05 -18.50
CA GLY A 56 -15.12 -3.87 -19.70
C GLY A 56 -14.00 -4.93 -19.69
N TRP A 57 -13.29 -5.09 -18.58
CA TRP A 57 -12.20 -6.06 -18.44
C TRP A 57 -12.77 -7.46 -18.10
N LYS A 58 -12.10 -8.48 -18.62
CA LYS A 58 -12.36 -9.87 -18.25
C LYS A 58 -11.68 -10.22 -16.93
N ASP A 59 -12.12 -11.29 -16.28
CA ASP A 59 -11.59 -11.72 -14.97
C ASP A 59 -10.08 -12.00 -15.00
N ASP A 60 -9.58 -12.59 -16.08
CA ASP A 60 -8.16 -12.84 -16.29
C ASP A 60 -7.37 -11.54 -16.48
N GLU A 61 -7.90 -10.55 -17.20
CA GLU A 61 -7.29 -9.24 -17.38
C GLU A 61 -7.23 -8.47 -16.04
N ILE A 62 -8.30 -8.57 -15.23
CA ILE A 62 -8.36 -7.98 -13.90
C ILE A 62 -7.28 -8.59 -13.00
N THR A 63 -7.14 -9.92 -13.00
CA THR A 63 -6.11 -10.63 -12.23
C THR A 63 -4.71 -10.25 -12.71
N GLN A 64 -4.47 -10.28 -14.01
CA GLN A 64 -3.18 -9.90 -14.61
C GLN A 64 -2.81 -8.44 -14.32
N SER A 65 -3.78 -7.55 -14.12
CA SER A 65 -3.53 -6.16 -13.74
C SER A 65 -2.74 -6.04 -12.41
N LYS A 66 -2.70 -7.08 -11.59
CA LYS A 66 -1.96 -7.15 -10.32
C LYS A 66 -0.53 -7.68 -10.48
N PHE A 67 -0.18 -8.27 -11.62
CA PHE A 67 1.18 -8.78 -11.86
C PHE A 67 2.27 -7.71 -11.66
N PRO A 68 2.11 -6.46 -12.12
CA PRO A 68 3.14 -5.45 -11.88
C PRO A 68 3.39 -5.17 -10.40
N VAL A 69 2.37 -5.27 -9.54
CA VAL A 69 2.53 -5.15 -8.08
C VAL A 69 3.34 -6.32 -7.56
N LEU A 70 2.90 -7.54 -7.85
CA LEU A 70 3.52 -8.77 -7.35
C LEU A 70 4.96 -8.97 -7.86
N GLN A 71 5.27 -8.43 -9.05
CA GLN A 71 6.61 -8.49 -9.63
C GLN A 71 7.57 -7.41 -9.12
N ARG A 72 7.07 -6.22 -8.76
CA ARG A 72 7.91 -5.05 -8.45
C ARG A 72 7.88 -4.64 -6.99
N ALA A 73 6.80 -4.92 -6.28
CA ALA A 73 6.69 -4.62 -4.86
C ALA A 73 7.19 -5.78 -4.02
N ASP A 74 7.62 -5.48 -2.81
CA ASP A 74 7.81 -6.48 -1.76
C ASP A 74 6.44 -6.72 -1.11
N VAL A 75 5.82 -7.85 -1.43
CA VAL A 75 4.48 -8.20 -0.97
C VAL A 75 4.56 -9.35 0.02
N LEU A 76 4.03 -9.14 1.23
CA LEU A 76 3.89 -10.17 2.24
C LEU A 76 2.43 -10.59 2.39
N GLY A 77 2.19 -11.88 2.43
CA GLY A 77 0.92 -12.51 2.79
C GLY A 77 0.99 -13.16 4.16
N CYS A 78 -0.14 -13.17 4.86
CA CYS A 78 -0.37 -13.98 6.04
C CYS A 78 -1.38 -15.07 5.70
N PHE A 79 -1.07 -16.31 6.08
CA PHE A 79 -1.84 -17.49 5.72
C PHE A 79 -2.35 -18.22 6.96
N ASN A 80 -3.58 -18.70 6.88
CA ASN A 80 -4.14 -19.71 7.76
C ASN A 80 -4.23 -21.03 6.97
N GLY A 81 -3.30 -21.94 7.23
CA GLY A 81 -3.11 -23.08 6.33
C GLY A 81 -2.71 -22.61 4.93
N ASN A 82 -3.55 -22.87 3.93
CA ASN A 82 -3.35 -22.45 2.54
C ASN A 82 -4.06 -21.13 2.19
N ASP A 83 -4.96 -20.66 3.04
CA ASP A 83 -5.79 -19.48 2.75
C ASP A 83 -5.05 -18.19 3.03
N LEU A 84 -4.96 -17.30 2.06
CA LEU A 84 -4.46 -15.94 2.23
C LEU A 84 -5.47 -15.11 3.02
N ILE A 85 -5.13 -14.72 4.25
CA ILE A 85 -6.04 -14.02 5.17
C ILE A 85 -5.72 -12.54 5.35
N ALA A 86 -4.50 -12.12 5.03
CA ALA A 86 -4.08 -10.73 5.07
C ALA A 86 -2.88 -10.50 4.17
N GLN A 87 -2.72 -9.26 3.68
CA GLN A 87 -1.60 -8.88 2.83
C GLN A 87 -1.13 -7.45 3.07
N PHE A 88 0.12 -7.19 2.65
CA PHE A 88 0.81 -5.91 2.83
C PHE A 88 1.85 -5.75 1.72
N ALA A 89 1.74 -4.71 0.91
CA ALA A 89 2.66 -4.46 -0.19
C ALA A 89 3.49 -3.20 0.02
N VAL A 90 4.75 -3.23 -0.39
CA VAL A 90 5.69 -2.10 -0.35
C VAL A 90 6.28 -1.89 -1.72
N TYR A 91 5.89 -0.82 -2.40
CA TYR A 91 6.49 -0.40 -3.66
C TYR A 91 7.81 0.29 -3.43
N PRO A 92 8.88 -0.09 -4.14
CA PRO A 92 10.11 0.66 -4.15
C PRO A 92 9.94 1.94 -4.98
N LEU A 93 10.13 3.09 -4.37
CA LEU A 93 10.09 4.40 -5.01
C LEU A 93 11.33 5.21 -4.68
N ASP A 94 11.56 6.25 -5.46
CA ASP A 94 12.51 7.30 -5.16
C ASP A 94 11.78 8.62 -4.89
N MET A 95 12.19 9.31 -3.84
CA MET A 95 11.64 10.60 -3.44
C MET A 95 12.72 11.66 -3.49
N ASN A 96 12.44 12.79 -4.14
CA ASN A 96 13.32 13.95 -4.12
C ASN A 96 12.90 14.88 -2.98
N ILE A 97 13.83 15.19 -2.08
CA ILE A 97 13.64 16.16 -1.00
C ILE A 97 14.75 17.19 -1.12
N TYR A 98 14.40 18.41 -1.51
CA TYR A 98 15.33 19.53 -1.70
C TYR A 98 16.54 19.17 -2.59
N GLY A 99 16.31 18.47 -3.69
CA GLY A 99 17.35 18.07 -4.64
C GLY A 99 18.08 16.77 -4.28
N VAL A 100 17.87 16.22 -3.09
CA VAL A 100 18.46 14.94 -2.67
C VAL A 100 17.50 13.81 -2.92
N LYS A 101 17.97 12.76 -3.60
CA LYS A 101 17.19 11.57 -3.93
C LYS A 101 17.30 10.54 -2.81
N TYR A 102 16.15 10.09 -2.31
CA TYR A 102 16.02 9.08 -1.27
C TYR A 102 15.29 7.85 -1.79
N SER A 103 15.83 6.66 -1.50
CA SER A 103 15.10 5.42 -1.74
C SER A 103 14.07 5.21 -0.65
N VAL A 104 12.80 5.03 -1.02
CA VAL A 104 11.68 4.93 -0.07
C VAL A 104 10.81 3.71 -0.38
N GLY A 105 10.06 3.24 0.62
CA GLY A 105 9.05 2.23 0.45
C GLY A 105 7.65 2.86 0.52
N PHE A 106 6.83 2.70 -0.52
CA PHE A 106 5.44 3.14 -0.50
C PHE A 106 4.53 1.97 -0.16
N VAL A 107 3.90 2.04 1.02
CA VAL A 107 3.01 1.01 1.53
C VAL A 107 1.63 1.13 0.88
N THR A 108 1.14 0.02 0.37
CA THR A 108 -0.17 -0.12 -0.26
C THR A 108 -0.76 -1.50 0.00
N SER A 109 -1.98 -1.75 -0.47
CA SER A 109 -2.63 -3.07 -0.41
C SER A 109 -2.67 -3.67 1.00
N VAL A 110 -2.83 -2.83 2.02
CA VAL A 110 -2.93 -3.27 3.41
C VAL A 110 -4.37 -3.71 3.67
N CYS A 111 -4.59 -5.00 3.75
CA CYS A 111 -5.91 -5.57 4.01
C CYS A 111 -5.85 -6.89 4.77
N THR A 112 -6.95 -7.17 5.48
CA THR A 112 -7.16 -8.39 6.27
C THR A 112 -8.65 -8.71 6.18
N TYR A 113 -9.00 -9.98 6.01
CA TYR A 113 -10.41 -10.40 6.09
C TYR A 113 -10.99 -10.09 7.47
N PRO A 114 -12.27 -9.67 7.56
CA PRO A 114 -12.91 -9.21 8.80
C PRO A 114 -12.83 -10.21 9.95
N GLU A 115 -12.99 -11.49 9.66
CA GLU A 115 -12.97 -12.58 10.64
C GLU A 115 -11.60 -12.76 11.33
N TYR A 116 -10.53 -12.22 10.69
CA TYR A 116 -9.17 -12.23 11.23
C TYR A 116 -8.75 -10.87 11.82
N THR A 117 -9.67 -9.92 11.86
CA THR A 117 -9.40 -8.59 12.43
C THR A 117 -9.24 -8.68 13.96
N GLY A 118 -8.36 -7.88 14.54
CA GLY A 118 -8.10 -7.90 15.98
C GLY A 118 -7.05 -8.92 16.44
N HIS A 119 -6.63 -9.85 15.60
CA HIS A 119 -5.60 -10.86 15.91
C HIS A 119 -4.15 -10.37 15.78
N GLY A 120 -3.93 -9.07 15.58
CA GLY A 120 -2.58 -8.47 15.45
C GLY A 120 -1.85 -8.77 14.14
N ILE A 121 -2.49 -9.42 13.18
CA ILE A 121 -1.90 -9.85 11.90
C ILE A 121 -1.32 -8.66 11.12
N MET A 122 -2.11 -7.59 10.96
CA MET A 122 -1.67 -6.40 10.24
C MET A 122 -0.43 -5.77 10.90
N LYS A 123 -0.37 -5.74 12.24
CA LYS A 123 0.80 -5.26 12.98
C LYS A 123 2.03 -6.13 12.71
N ARG A 124 1.88 -7.45 12.66
CA ARG A 124 2.96 -8.39 12.33
C ARG A 124 3.48 -8.16 10.91
N LEU A 125 2.57 -8.07 9.92
CA LEU A 125 2.93 -7.78 8.52
C LEU A 125 3.66 -6.45 8.40
N MET A 126 3.16 -5.39 9.04
CA MET A 126 3.79 -4.07 9.03
C MET A 126 5.20 -4.10 9.63
N ILE A 127 5.39 -4.75 10.80
CA ILE A 127 6.70 -4.86 11.43
C ILE A 127 7.68 -5.60 10.52
N GLN A 128 7.28 -6.72 9.94
CA GLN A 128 8.12 -7.49 9.03
C GLN A 128 8.48 -6.68 7.77
N SER A 129 7.51 -5.99 7.19
CA SER A 129 7.75 -5.13 6.02
C SER A 129 8.70 -3.97 6.34
N LEU A 130 8.58 -3.34 7.51
CA LEU A 130 9.51 -2.28 7.95
C LEU A 130 10.93 -2.81 8.19
N ILE A 131 11.07 -4.03 8.73
CA ILE A 131 12.37 -4.69 8.88
C ILE A 131 12.99 -4.93 7.50
N ARG A 132 12.22 -5.47 6.54
CA ARG A 132 12.69 -5.71 5.17
C ARG A 132 13.06 -4.41 4.46
N MET A 133 12.26 -3.34 4.62
CA MET A 133 12.60 -2.01 4.10
C MET A 133 13.92 -1.47 4.67
N ARG A 134 14.14 -1.61 5.98
CA ARG A 134 15.41 -1.22 6.63
C ARG A 134 16.58 -2.01 6.06
N ASP A 135 16.43 -3.32 5.92
CA ASP A 135 17.49 -4.21 5.42
C ASP A 135 17.77 -3.94 3.93
N ALA A 136 16.78 -3.46 3.18
CA ALA A 136 16.92 -2.95 1.81
C ALA A 136 17.34 -1.46 1.74
N HIS A 137 17.83 -0.89 2.84
CA HIS A 137 18.33 0.49 2.94
C HIS A 137 17.33 1.58 2.49
N LYS A 138 16.03 1.35 2.71
CA LYS A 138 15.01 2.38 2.47
C LYS A 138 15.09 3.46 3.55
N SER A 139 15.17 4.73 3.13
CA SER A 139 15.30 5.87 4.05
C SER A 139 14.01 6.16 4.80
N PHE A 140 12.87 5.99 4.12
CA PHE A 140 11.55 6.27 4.66
C PHE A 140 10.54 5.23 4.20
N ALA A 141 9.48 5.04 5.02
CA ALA A 141 8.26 4.38 4.63
C ALA A 141 7.15 5.43 4.46
N LEU A 142 6.43 5.37 3.37
CA LEU A 142 5.33 6.27 3.02
C LEU A 142 4.04 5.48 2.89
N LEU A 143 2.90 6.06 3.25
CA LEU A 143 1.59 5.51 2.93
C LEU A 143 0.53 6.62 2.78
N TYR A 144 -0.57 6.25 2.12
CA TYR A 144 -1.81 7.01 2.15
C TYR A 144 -2.76 6.36 3.17
N PRO A 145 -3.12 7.03 4.29
CA PRO A 145 -3.80 6.37 5.39
C PRO A 145 -5.28 6.15 5.10
N TYR A 146 -5.77 4.95 5.38
CA TYR A 146 -7.18 4.66 5.55
C TYR A 146 -7.71 5.25 6.88
N SER A 147 -6.93 5.11 7.95
CA SER A 147 -7.29 5.57 9.29
C SER A 147 -6.10 6.22 9.97
N ILE A 148 -6.20 7.53 10.22
CA ILE A 148 -5.15 8.30 10.90
C ILE A 148 -4.85 7.75 12.30
N PRO A 149 -5.85 7.50 13.19
CA PRO A 149 -5.57 7.00 14.53
C PRO A 149 -4.85 5.65 14.53
N LEU A 150 -5.23 4.74 13.61
CA LEU A 150 -4.61 3.43 13.48
C LEU A 150 -3.10 3.55 13.21
N TYR A 151 -2.74 4.31 12.19
CA TYR A 151 -1.33 4.47 11.81
C TYR A 151 -0.53 5.26 12.83
N ARG A 152 -1.11 6.28 13.46
CA ARG A 152 -0.46 6.99 14.59
C ARG A 152 -0.15 6.07 15.75
N GLY A 153 -1.08 5.19 16.12
CA GLY A 153 -0.86 4.17 17.14
C GLY A 153 0.29 3.20 16.84
N LEU A 154 0.71 3.12 15.56
CA LEU A 154 1.83 2.32 15.09
C LEU A 154 3.10 3.14 14.79
N GLY A 155 3.13 4.42 15.19
CA GLY A 155 4.31 5.28 15.08
C GLY A 155 4.46 6.02 13.76
N TRP A 156 3.39 6.11 12.96
CA TRP A 156 3.38 6.90 11.73
C TRP A 156 2.95 8.34 11.99
N GLU A 157 3.46 9.29 11.21
CA GLU A 157 3.09 10.70 11.31
C GLU A 157 2.78 11.33 9.96
N ILE A 158 1.91 12.35 9.98
CA ILE A 158 1.53 13.13 8.80
C ILE A 158 2.70 14.00 8.38
N ILE A 159 3.07 13.93 7.10
CA ILE A 159 4.13 14.79 6.53
C ILE A 159 3.61 15.73 5.46
N SER A 160 2.47 15.43 4.84
CA SER A 160 1.89 16.23 3.76
C SER A 160 0.39 16.06 3.69
N ASN A 161 -0.28 17.10 3.23
CA ASN A 161 -1.70 17.09 2.91
C ASN A 161 -1.90 17.04 1.40
N LYS A 162 -2.86 16.24 0.94
CA LYS A 162 -3.36 16.31 -0.43
C LYS A 162 -4.50 17.33 -0.46
N MET A 163 -4.38 18.33 -1.30
CA MET A 163 -5.45 19.27 -1.59
C MET A 163 -6.04 18.94 -2.97
N THR A 164 -7.36 18.92 -3.06
CA THR A 164 -8.07 18.74 -4.33
C THR A 164 -8.84 20.02 -4.60
N TYR A 165 -8.66 20.56 -5.79
CA TYR A 165 -9.40 21.73 -6.26
C TYR A 165 -10.35 21.28 -7.36
N THR A 166 -11.62 21.61 -7.22
CA THR A 166 -12.62 21.44 -8.27
C THR A 166 -13.01 22.81 -8.79
N ILE A 167 -12.72 23.05 -10.07
CA ILE A 167 -13.07 24.29 -10.76
C ILE A 167 -14.02 23.95 -11.90
N LYS A 168 -15.03 24.79 -12.10
CA LYS A 168 -15.91 24.66 -13.26
C LYS A 168 -15.16 25.15 -14.51
N ASP A 169 -15.49 24.61 -15.67
CA ASP A 169 -14.94 25.03 -16.97
C ASP A 169 -15.12 26.54 -17.22
N THR A 170 -16.24 27.11 -16.74
CA THR A 170 -16.55 28.55 -16.80
C THR A 170 -15.63 29.42 -15.95
N GLN A 171 -14.91 28.84 -14.99
CA GLN A 171 -13.94 29.54 -14.12
C GLN A 171 -12.50 29.49 -14.66
N ILE A 172 -12.28 28.74 -15.75
CA ILE A 172 -10.98 28.69 -16.41
C ILE A 172 -10.84 29.93 -17.31
N PRO A 173 -9.80 30.78 -17.13
CA PRO A 173 -9.58 31.93 -18.00
C PRO A 173 -9.43 31.48 -19.45
N ARG A 174 -10.22 32.04 -20.36
CA ARG A 174 -10.17 31.70 -21.80
C ARG A 174 -8.93 32.21 -22.52
N LYS A 175 -8.21 33.16 -21.94
CA LYS A 175 -6.94 33.67 -22.45
C LYS A 175 -5.95 33.71 -21.29
N LEU A 176 -5.00 32.80 -21.34
CA LEU A 176 -3.78 32.87 -20.56
C LEU A 176 -2.73 33.55 -21.44
N ASN A 177 -2.29 34.77 -21.07
CA ASN A 177 -1.19 35.47 -21.75
C ASN A 177 0.19 34.91 -21.28
N GLU A 178 0.23 33.65 -20.93
CA GLU A 178 1.47 33.01 -20.50
C GLU A 178 2.23 32.46 -21.72
N PRO A 179 3.52 32.77 -21.88
CA PRO A 179 4.33 32.18 -22.91
C PRO A 179 4.58 30.71 -22.56
N GLY A 180 3.87 29.83 -23.23
CA GLY A 180 4.02 28.39 -23.04
C GLY A 180 3.51 27.65 -24.27
N TYR A 181 3.93 26.39 -24.38
CA TYR A 181 3.41 25.47 -25.40
C TYR A 181 3.15 24.10 -24.78
N VAL A 182 2.15 23.43 -25.33
CA VAL A 182 1.83 22.05 -24.96
C VAL A 182 2.43 21.15 -26.03
N ARG A 183 3.25 20.19 -25.61
CA ARG A 183 3.85 19.17 -26.45
C ARG A 183 3.26 17.81 -26.11
N ARG A 184 2.89 17.04 -27.13
CA ARG A 184 2.59 15.62 -26.94
C ARG A 184 3.91 14.87 -26.89
N ASP A 185 4.19 14.17 -25.80
CA ASP A 185 5.27 13.18 -25.76
C ASP A 185 4.79 11.90 -26.44
N SER A 186 5.61 11.39 -27.35
CA SER A 186 5.35 10.17 -28.13
C SER A 186 5.86 8.93 -27.39
#